data_cbf4d91d39e52f489bea64c254be9c97
#
_entry.id   cbf4d91d39e52f489bea64c254be9c97
#
_cell.length_a   1.000
_cell.length_b   1.000
_cell.length_c   1.000
_cell.angle_alpha   90.00
_cell.angle_beta   90.00
_cell.angle_gamma   90.00
#
_symmetry.space_group_name_H-M   'P 1'
#
loop_
_entity.id
_entity.type
_entity.pdbx_description
1 polymer ?
#
loop_
_entity_poly.entity_id
_entity_poly.type
_entity_poly.pdbx_seq_one_letter_code
_entity_poly.pdbx_strand_id
1 'polypeptide(L)'
;MQGGYRLLLKLLFPPLDSLFIACQKIGPRLFIQHGFSTYIAARSIGSDCWINQQVTIGYTFDPDPPVIGNGVRISAGAKVVGDITLGDNIIVAANAAVVKDVPENAIVGGVPAKVIGINSTHKLHSK
;
A
#
# COMPACT_ATOMS: atom_id res chain seq x y z
N MET A 1 15.81 -29.26 15.30
CA MET A 1 14.36 -29.53 15.22
C MET A 1 13.49 -28.37 14.71
N GLN A 2 14.01 -27.17 14.57
CA GLN A 2 13.23 -26.08 13.96
C GLN A 2 13.07 -26.24 12.43
N GLY A 3 13.96 -26.96 11.75
CA GLY A 3 13.90 -27.14 10.29
C GLY A 3 12.75 -28.02 9.79
N GLY A 4 12.37 -29.10 10.53
CA GLY A 4 11.27 -29.99 10.14
C GLY A 4 9.90 -29.35 10.30
N TYR A 5 9.71 -28.55 11.33
CA TYR A 5 8.49 -27.80 11.56
C TYR A 5 8.28 -26.71 10.49
N ARG A 6 9.34 -25.98 10.15
CA ARG A 6 9.29 -24.97 9.08
C ARG A 6 8.98 -25.58 7.71
N LEU A 7 9.56 -26.76 7.41
CA LEU A 7 9.28 -27.46 6.17
C LEU A 7 7.81 -27.92 6.11
N LEU A 8 7.29 -28.46 7.21
CA LEU A 8 5.90 -28.88 7.29
C LEU A 8 4.93 -27.70 7.14
N LEU A 9 5.23 -26.56 7.77
CA LEU A 9 4.42 -25.35 7.59
C LEU A 9 4.43 -24.85 6.16
N LYS A 10 5.56 -24.89 5.47
CA LYS A 10 5.67 -24.52 4.05
C LYS A 10 4.88 -25.44 3.14
N LEU A 11 4.78 -26.72 3.47
CA LEU A 11 3.98 -27.69 2.71
C LEU A 11 2.48 -27.51 2.92
N LEU A 12 2.06 -27.20 4.16
CA LEU A 12 0.65 -27.00 4.52
C LEU A 12 0.16 -25.59 4.23
N PHE A 13 1.04 -24.61 4.39
CA PHE A 13 0.75 -23.18 4.21
C PHE A 13 1.84 -22.56 3.35
N PRO A 14 1.85 -22.84 2.02
CA PRO A 14 2.87 -22.28 1.16
C PRO A 14 2.84 -20.76 1.20
N PRO A 15 4.01 -20.09 1.23
CA PRO A 15 4.05 -18.65 1.17
C PRO A 15 3.46 -18.11 -0.13
N LEU A 16 2.89 -16.93 -0.10
CA LEU A 16 2.37 -16.26 -1.28
C LEU A 16 3.56 -15.73 -2.10
N ASP A 17 3.99 -16.47 -3.12
CA ASP A 17 5.21 -16.19 -3.90
C ASP A 17 5.16 -14.88 -4.67
N SER A 18 3.96 -14.36 -4.92
CA SER A 18 3.76 -13.12 -5.68
C SER A 18 3.57 -11.88 -4.80
N LEU A 19 3.75 -12.01 -3.49
CA LEU A 19 3.75 -10.88 -2.55
C LEU A 19 5.18 -10.58 -2.09
N PHE A 20 5.65 -9.38 -2.35
CA PHE A 20 6.95 -8.90 -1.90
C PHE A 20 6.79 -7.62 -1.08
N ILE A 21 7.38 -7.62 0.12
CA ILE A 21 7.34 -6.45 1.02
C ILE A 21 8.77 -6.11 1.43
N ALA A 22 9.22 -4.91 1.04
CA ALA A 22 10.49 -4.33 1.42
C ALA A 22 10.25 -2.98 2.10
N CYS A 23 9.77 -3.02 3.33
CA CYS A 23 9.50 -1.84 4.14
C CYS A 23 9.80 -2.17 5.59
N GLN A 24 10.72 -1.40 6.21
CA GLN A 24 11.14 -1.65 7.58
C GLN A 24 10.24 -0.98 8.62
N LYS A 25 9.55 0.10 8.23
CA LYS A 25 8.70 0.88 9.13
C LYS A 25 7.25 0.74 8.71
N ILE A 26 6.59 -0.26 9.26
CA ILE A 26 5.17 -0.51 9.02
C ILE A 26 4.42 -0.29 10.32
N GLY A 27 3.45 0.61 10.31
CA GLY A 27 2.55 0.84 11.43
C GLY A 27 1.61 -0.35 11.67
N PRO A 28 0.90 -0.36 12.80
CA PRO A 28 0.01 -1.46 13.15
C PRO A 28 -1.21 -1.52 12.23
N ARG A 29 -1.80 -2.72 12.18
CA ARG A 29 -3.06 -2.99 11.48
C ARG A 29 -3.00 -2.75 9.97
N LEU A 30 -1.89 -3.16 9.34
CA LEU A 30 -1.82 -3.23 7.88
C LEU A 30 -2.65 -4.43 7.40
N PHE A 31 -3.62 -4.17 6.55
CA PHE A 31 -4.42 -5.20 5.92
C PHE A 31 -4.07 -5.33 4.44
N ILE A 32 -3.68 -6.53 4.02
CA ILE A 32 -3.40 -6.86 2.62
C ILE A 32 -4.49 -7.81 2.14
N GLN A 33 -5.36 -7.30 1.27
CA GLN A 33 -6.46 -8.07 0.72
C GLN A 33 -6.00 -8.79 -0.55
N HIS A 34 -6.09 -10.12 -0.55
CA HIS A 34 -5.67 -11.04 -1.60
C HIS A 34 -4.15 -11.10 -1.82
N GLY A 35 -3.45 -10.01 -1.92
CA GLY A 35 -1.98 -9.90 -1.89
C GLY A 35 -1.22 -10.53 -3.05
N PHE A 36 -1.86 -11.06 -4.09
CA PHE A 36 -1.15 -11.62 -5.23
C PHE A 36 -0.65 -10.54 -6.18
N SER A 37 0.49 -10.80 -6.83
CA SER A 37 1.14 -9.86 -7.76
C SER A 37 1.32 -8.47 -7.16
N THR A 38 1.70 -8.42 -5.87
CA THR A 38 1.80 -7.20 -5.09
C THR A 38 3.25 -6.97 -4.69
N TYR A 39 3.75 -5.80 -5.01
CA TYR A 39 5.11 -5.36 -4.68
C TYR A 39 5.03 -4.10 -3.83
N ILE A 40 5.51 -4.18 -2.60
CA ILE A 40 5.49 -3.06 -1.65
C ILE A 40 6.91 -2.72 -1.24
N ALA A 41 7.44 -1.64 -1.82
CA ALA A 41 8.70 -1.06 -1.43
C ALA A 41 8.44 0.40 -1.05
N ALA A 42 8.15 0.64 0.21
CA ALA A 42 7.90 1.96 0.77
C ALA A 42 8.99 2.34 1.76
N ARG A 43 9.24 3.63 1.94
CA ARG A 43 10.11 4.13 3.01
C ARG A 43 9.46 3.89 4.37
N SER A 44 8.16 4.16 4.46
CA SER A 44 7.35 3.87 5.63
C SER A 44 5.88 3.76 5.24
N ILE A 45 5.14 2.99 6.03
CA ILE A 45 3.68 2.85 5.94
C ILE A 45 3.12 3.14 7.32
N GLY A 46 2.15 4.03 7.39
CA GLY A 46 1.47 4.39 8.63
C GLY A 46 0.56 3.27 9.15
N SER A 47 -0.26 3.60 10.14
CA SER A 47 -1.22 2.67 10.74
C SER A 47 -2.50 2.56 9.91
N ASP A 48 -3.21 1.45 10.07
CA ASP A 48 -4.55 1.24 9.51
C ASP A 48 -4.63 1.35 7.99
N CYS A 49 -3.58 0.97 7.30
CA CYS A 49 -3.54 0.99 5.84
C CYS A 49 -4.15 -0.29 5.26
N TRP A 50 -4.70 -0.17 4.06
CA TRP A 50 -5.32 -1.26 3.32
C TRP A 50 -4.78 -1.30 1.90
N ILE A 51 -4.21 -2.43 1.51
CA ILE A 51 -3.60 -2.62 0.19
C ILE A 51 -4.24 -3.83 -0.47
N ASN A 52 -4.78 -3.63 -1.67
CA ASN A 52 -5.37 -4.71 -2.46
C ASN A 52 -4.31 -5.40 -3.34
N GLN A 53 -4.74 -6.41 -4.06
CA GLN A 53 -3.89 -7.18 -4.98
C GLN A 53 -3.41 -6.33 -6.18
N GLN A 54 -2.33 -6.76 -6.82
CA GLN A 54 -1.75 -6.14 -8.02
C GLN A 54 -1.29 -4.70 -7.81
N VAL A 55 -1.06 -4.31 -6.57
CA VAL A 55 -0.55 -2.98 -6.23
C VAL A 55 0.97 -2.99 -6.32
N THR A 56 1.53 -1.93 -6.89
CA THR A 56 2.96 -1.64 -6.83
C THR A 56 3.18 -0.36 -6.06
N ILE A 57 3.90 -0.45 -4.96
CA ILE A 57 4.49 0.71 -4.27
C ILE A 57 6.00 0.59 -4.45
N GLY A 58 6.61 1.58 -5.06
CA GLY A 58 8.03 1.46 -5.38
C GLY A 58 8.66 2.75 -5.83
N TYR A 59 9.86 2.62 -6.34
CA TYR A 59 10.65 3.73 -6.84
C TYR A 59 10.96 3.52 -8.32
N THR A 60 11.31 4.61 -8.99
CA THR A 60 11.68 4.63 -10.40
C THR A 60 13.21 4.61 -10.54
N PHE A 61 13.77 5.54 -11.28
CA PHE A 61 15.22 5.68 -11.42
C PHE A 61 15.88 6.30 -10.18
N ASP A 62 15.12 7.06 -9.41
CA ASP A 62 15.56 7.60 -8.12
C ASP A 62 15.30 6.53 -7.04
N PRO A 63 16.29 6.17 -6.20
CA PRO A 63 16.14 5.06 -5.26
C PRO A 63 15.25 5.36 -4.05
N ASP A 64 14.64 6.53 -3.95
CA ASP A 64 13.80 6.89 -2.83
C ASP A 64 12.37 6.38 -3.00
N PRO A 65 11.93 5.44 -2.17
CA PRO A 65 10.56 4.92 -2.24
C PRO A 65 9.55 5.84 -1.55
N PRO A 66 8.25 5.66 -1.83
CA PRO A 66 7.19 6.48 -1.26
C PRO A 66 7.09 6.39 0.26
N VAL A 67 6.57 7.46 0.85
CA VAL A 67 6.07 7.50 2.24
C VAL A 67 4.55 7.44 2.20
N ILE A 68 3.98 6.49 2.94
CA ILE A 68 2.54 6.27 3.01
C ILE A 68 2.06 6.66 4.40
N GLY A 69 1.11 7.56 4.49
CA GLY A 69 0.52 8.02 5.74
C GLY A 69 -0.40 6.99 6.40
N ASN A 70 -1.18 7.44 7.39
CA ASN A 70 -2.12 6.59 8.12
C ASN A 70 -3.45 6.47 7.38
N GLY A 71 -4.13 5.34 7.52
CA GLY A 71 -5.47 5.14 6.99
C GLY A 71 -5.55 5.18 5.45
N VAL A 72 -4.45 4.94 4.76
CA VAL A 72 -4.41 4.97 3.29
C VAL A 72 -4.95 3.68 2.74
N ARG A 73 -5.85 3.78 1.77
CA ARG A 73 -6.38 2.65 1.01
C ARG A 73 -5.88 2.69 -0.42
N ILE A 74 -5.25 1.61 -0.85
CA ILE A 74 -4.72 1.50 -2.21
C ILE A 74 -5.46 0.36 -2.90
N SER A 75 -6.28 0.72 -3.87
CA SER A 75 -7.16 -0.21 -4.56
C SER A 75 -6.42 -1.04 -5.60
N ALA A 76 -7.05 -2.11 -6.05
CA ALA A 76 -6.45 -3.10 -6.93
C ALA A 76 -5.81 -2.49 -8.18
N GLY A 77 -4.62 -2.97 -8.50
CA GLY A 77 -3.89 -2.57 -9.72
C GLY A 77 -3.24 -1.20 -9.66
N ALA A 78 -3.40 -0.43 -8.59
CA ALA A 78 -2.82 0.91 -8.49
C ALA A 78 -1.28 0.87 -8.40
N LYS A 79 -0.65 1.90 -8.92
CA LYS A 79 0.80 2.10 -8.85
C LYS A 79 1.10 3.40 -8.12
N VAL A 80 1.93 3.32 -7.10
CA VAL A 80 2.40 4.47 -6.29
C VAL A 80 3.91 4.47 -6.36
N VAL A 81 4.48 5.35 -7.17
CA VAL A 81 5.90 5.25 -7.51
C VAL A 81 6.62 6.60 -7.42
N GLY A 82 7.85 6.55 -6.95
CA GLY A 82 8.75 7.68 -6.85
C GLY A 82 8.94 8.21 -5.44
N ASP A 83 9.77 9.23 -5.31
CA ASP A 83 9.99 9.94 -4.05
C ASP A 83 8.81 10.88 -3.76
N ILE A 84 7.71 10.29 -3.32
CA ILE A 84 6.46 11.00 -3.05
C ILE A 84 5.92 10.66 -1.68
N THR A 85 5.09 11.53 -1.16
CA THR A 85 4.41 11.35 0.11
C THR A 85 2.90 11.34 -0.09
N LEU A 86 2.25 10.28 0.34
CA LEU A 86 0.80 10.23 0.50
C LEU A 86 0.46 10.60 1.94
N GLY A 87 -0.34 11.63 2.11
CA GLY A 87 -0.85 12.05 3.42
C GLY A 87 -1.80 11.01 4.02
N ASP A 88 -2.45 11.39 5.11
CA ASP A 88 -3.37 10.48 5.82
C ASP A 88 -4.72 10.37 5.10
N ASN A 89 -5.39 9.23 5.30
CA ASN A 89 -6.78 8.99 4.87
C ASN A 89 -7.01 9.15 3.37
N ILE A 90 -6.05 8.76 2.58
CA ILE A 90 -6.15 8.81 1.11
C ILE A 90 -6.78 7.54 0.60
N ILE A 91 -7.60 7.68 -0.43
CA ILE A 91 -8.07 6.55 -1.25
C ILE A 91 -7.45 6.68 -2.63
N VAL A 92 -6.68 5.68 -3.02
CA VAL A 92 -6.15 5.54 -4.38
C VAL A 92 -7.07 4.60 -5.14
N ALA A 93 -7.71 5.11 -6.18
CA ALA A 93 -8.65 4.34 -6.99
C ALA A 93 -7.95 3.21 -7.75
N ALA A 94 -8.72 2.19 -8.14
CA ALA A 94 -8.19 1.06 -8.89
C ALA A 94 -7.48 1.51 -10.17
N ASN A 95 -6.35 0.89 -10.45
CA ASN A 95 -5.51 1.14 -11.64
C ASN A 95 -4.98 2.58 -11.77
N ALA A 96 -5.03 3.38 -10.71
CA ALA A 96 -4.45 4.72 -10.72
C ALA A 96 -2.92 4.65 -10.72
N ALA A 97 -2.29 5.65 -11.34
CA ALA A 97 -0.83 5.81 -11.31
C ALA A 97 -0.47 7.10 -10.58
N VAL A 98 -0.09 6.97 -9.32
CA VAL A 98 0.26 8.08 -8.43
C VAL A 98 1.75 8.35 -8.54
N VAL A 99 2.11 9.50 -9.08
CA VAL A 99 3.51 9.90 -9.33
C VAL A 99 3.86 11.25 -8.69
N LYS A 100 2.95 11.83 -7.92
CA LYS A 100 3.13 13.10 -7.19
C LYS A 100 2.58 12.98 -5.78
N ASP A 101 3.03 13.87 -4.91
CA ASP A 101 2.50 13.98 -3.55
C ASP A 101 0.98 14.15 -3.56
N VAL A 102 0.33 13.54 -2.57
CA VAL A 102 -1.12 13.59 -2.41
C VAL A 102 -1.43 14.15 -1.02
N PRO A 103 -2.22 15.23 -0.94
CA PRO A 103 -2.60 15.81 0.33
C PRO A 103 -3.56 14.89 1.10
N GLU A 104 -3.63 15.07 2.41
CA GLU A 104 -4.51 14.30 3.27
C GLU A 104 -5.98 14.36 2.82
N ASN A 105 -6.73 13.30 3.10
CA ASN A 105 -8.16 13.17 2.84
C ASN A 105 -8.55 13.23 1.35
N ALA A 106 -7.61 13.09 0.44
CA ALA A 106 -7.92 13.09 -0.99
C ALA A 106 -8.31 11.70 -1.49
N ILE A 107 -9.18 11.68 -2.48
CA ILE A 107 -9.41 10.53 -3.35
C ILE A 107 -8.75 10.84 -4.68
N VAL A 108 -7.84 9.96 -5.11
CA VAL A 108 -7.11 10.15 -6.36
C VAL A 108 -7.37 9.00 -7.31
N GLY A 109 -7.41 9.30 -8.60
CA GLY A 109 -7.64 8.30 -9.64
C GLY A 109 -7.11 8.76 -10.99
N GLY A 110 -7.00 7.83 -11.91
CA GLY A 110 -6.52 8.07 -13.27
C GLY A 110 -5.03 7.83 -13.48
N VAL A 111 -4.58 8.02 -14.72
CA VAL A 111 -3.19 7.88 -15.17
C VAL A 111 -2.81 9.10 -15.99
N PRO A 112 -1.98 10.03 -15.50
CA PRO A 112 -1.54 10.14 -14.10
C PRO A 112 -2.70 10.44 -13.14
N ALA A 113 -2.57 10.03 -11.89
CA ALA A 113 -3.62 10.23 -10.90
C ALA A 113 -3.80 11.70 -10.56
N LYS A 114 -5.06 12.10 -10.41
CA LYS A 114 -5.47 13.43 -9.98
C LYS A 114 -6.49 13.32 -8.87
N VAL A 115 -6.64 14.37 -8.07
CA VAL A 115 -7.68 14.45 -7.04
C VAL A 115 -9.05 14.46 -7.72
N ILE A 116 -9.87 13.46 -7.39
CA ILE A 116 -11.22 13.30 -7.95
C ILE A 116 -12.31 13.44 -6.88
N GLY A 117 -11.92 13.55 -5.62
CA GLY A 117 -12.87 13.69 -4.52
C GLY A 117 -12.17 13.85 -3.18
N ILE A 118 -12.98 13.90 -2.12
CA ILE A 118 -12.54 14.02 -0.73
C ILE A 118 -13.06 12.82 0.05
N ASN A 119 -12.16 12.16 0.78
CA ASN A 119 -12.52 11.09 1.68
C ASN A 119 -13.12 11.66 2.97
N SER A 120 -14.44 11.68 3.07
CA SER A 120 -15.18 12.20 4.21
C SER A 120 -15.52 11.15 5.26
N THR A 121 -15.20 9.88 5.04
CA THR A 121 -15.54 8.79 5.97
C THR A 121 -14.87 8.93 7.34
N HIS A 122 -13.82 9.69 7.43
CA HIS A 122 -13.11 9.97 8.69
C HIS A 122 -13.97 10.76 9.71
N LYS A 123 -14.92 11.54 9.25
CA LYS A 123 -15.76 12.37 10.15
C LYS A 123 -16.81 11.57 10.93
N LEU A 124 -17.05 10.32 10.55
CA LEU A 124 -18.08 9.48 11.19
C LEU A 124 -17.58 8.74 12.45
N HIS A 125 -16.27 8.69 12.67
CA HIS A 125 -15.68 7.98 13.81
C HIS A 125 -15.14 8.91 14.92
N SER A 126 -15.26 10.21 14.75
CA SER A 126 -14.78 11.21 15.71
C SER A 126 -15.89 11.85 16.57
N LYS A 127 -17.05 11.23 16.60
CA LYS A 127 -18.16 11.65 17.47
C LYS A 127 -18.44 10.62 18.56
#